data_dd48a8c877456dd50006c1261f3a4706
#
_entry.id   dd48a8c877456dd50006c1261f3a4706
#
_cell.length_a   1.000
_cell.length_b   1.000
_cell.length_c   1.000
_cell.angle_alpha   90.00
_cell.angle_beta   90.00
_cell.angle_gamma   90.00
#
_symmetry.space_group_name_H-M   'P 1'
#
loop_
_entity.id
_entity.type
_entity.pdbx_description
1 polymer ?
#
loop_
_entity_poly.entity_id
_entity_poly.type
_entity_poly.pdbx_seq_one_letter_code
_entity_poly.pdbx_strand_id
1 'polypeptide(L)'
;SLLFKNKMLLLVTLANLLGALGFGANLVTYFFKYEIAADFLGENSLIGALGLSTIYYIMTGLPGFLGMLAADKIKKWCHGYVNALIVMQACNILARIAAYFIGFEGKNLWFAMAVIGLGGIPLGAAAIAQTAIFCDSIDYMEWKTGKRTEGITFSMQTSFTKISSGITAGLATLALHLLHYKPIEGASTYLGTQSAAFDRWIWPLVILTPAIASLLYIVPLLFIRYTPAQRAQVEQELKARRAATDSQNT
;
A
#
# COMPACT_ATOMS: atom_id res chain seq x y z
N SER A 1 -9.63 21.86 16.94
CA SER A 1 -9.18 20.61 17.56
C SER A 1 -7.67 20.46 17.39
N LEU A 2 -6.99 19.82 18.33
CA LEU A 2 -5.52 19.63 18.32
C LEU A 2 -5.05 18.84 17.09
N LEU A 3 -5.87 17.95 16.57
CA LEU A 3 -5.58 17.13 15.38
C LEU A 3 -5.29 17.98 14.13
N PHE A 4 -6.10 19.00 13.88
CA PHE A 4 -5.93 19.88 12.72
C PHE A 4 -4.68 20.78 12.81
N LYS A 5 -4.07 20.87 14.00
CA LYS A 5 -2.80 21.57 14.20
C LYS A 5 -1.59 20.70 13.86
N ASN A 6 -1.78 19.36 13.77
CA ASN A 6 -0.73 18.42 13.40
C ASN A 6 -0.67 18.26 11.87
N LYS A 7 0.05 19.17 11.22
CA LYS A 7 0.21 19.18 9.76
C LYS A 7 0.82 17.87 9.22
N MET A 8 1.75 17.25 9.97
CA MET A 8 2.38 15.99 9.58
C MET A 8 1.35 14.85 9.56
N LEU A 9 0.54 14.72 10.60
CA LEU A 9 -0.53 13.72 10.69
C LEU A 9 -1.56 13.89 9.54
N LEU A 10 -1.97 15.13 9.27
CA LEU A 10 -2.92 15.41 8.19
C LEU A 10 -2.36 15.02 6.82
N LEU A 11 -1.09 15.33 6.54
CA LEU A 11 -0.46 14.99 5.26
C LEU A 11 -0.32 13.48 5.07
N VAL A 12 0.08 12.74 6.12
CA VAL A 12 0.16 11.28 6.05
C VAL A 12 -1.24 10.65 5.88
N THR A 13 -2.24 11.17 6.57
CA THR A 13 -3.62 10.71 6.42
C THR A 13 -4.15 10.97 5.01
N LEU A 14 -3.87 12.15 4.45
CA LEU A 14 -4.22 12.48 3.07
C LEU A 14 -3.51 11.55 2.07
N ALA A 15 -2.22 11.25 2.30
CA ALA A 15 -1.49 10.29 1.48
C ALA A 15 -2.18 8.91 1.49
N ASN A 16 -2.60 8.43 2.66
CA ASN A 16 -3.33 7.16 2.78
C ASN A 16 -4.67 7.17 2.03
N LEU A 17 -5.43 8.26 2.09
CA LEU A 17 -6.68 8.40 1.35
C LEU A 17 -6.45 8.39 -0.16
N LEU A 18 -5.42 9.07 -0.64
CA LEU A 18 -5.04 9.04 -2.06
C LEU A 18 -4.53 7.65 -2.47
N GLY A 19 -3.82 6.95 -1.59
CA GLY A 19 -3.43 5.55 -1.78
C GLY A 19 -4.62 4.59 -1.94
N ALA A 20 -5.77 4.91 -1.36
CA ALA A 20 -7.00 4.12 -1.49
C ALA A 20 -7.57 4.09 -2.93
N LEU A 21 -7.11 4.97 -3.81
CA LEU A 21 -7.46 4.94 -5.23
C LEU A 21 -6.83 3.75 -5.98
N GLY A 22 -5.91 3.03 -5.35
CA GLY A 22 -5.26 1.83 -5.89
C GLY A 22 -6.10 0.56 -5.78
N PHE A 23 -7.32 0.58 -6.26
CA PHE A 23 -8.30 -0.50 -6.12
C PHE A 23 -7.99 -1.76 -6.95
N GLY A 24 -6.98 -1.74 -7.82
CA GLY A 24 -6.63 -2.87 -8.68
C GLY A 24 -6.33 -4.18 -7.92
N ALA A 25 -5.82 -4.09 -6.70
CA ALA A 25 -5.61 -5.26 -5.85
C ALA A 25 -6.90 -6.07 -5.60
N ASN A 26 -8.06 -5.40 -5.52
CA ASN A 26 -9.36 -6.05 -5.34
C ASN A 26 -9.88 -6.70 -6.64
N LEU A 27 -9.29 -6.38 -7.78
CA LEU A 27 -9.63 -6.94 -9.09
C LEU A 27 -8.80 -8.18 -9.46
N VAL A 28 -7.74 -8.48 -8.73
CA VAL A 28 -6.78 -9.57 -9.02
C VAL A 28 -7.49 -10.93 -9.17
N THR A 29 -8.41 -11.26 -8.26
CA THR A 29 -9.14 -12.54 -8.31
C THR A 29 -10.03 -12.63 -9.55
N TYR A 30 -10.65 -11.52 -9.96
CA TYR A 30 -11.46 -11.47 -11.19
C TYR A 30 -10.59 -11.62 -12.44
N PHE A 31 -9.42 -10.98 -12.47
CA PHE A 31 -8.45 -11.14 -13.54
C PHE A 31 -8.06 -12.62 -13.71
N PHE A 32 -7.61 -13.28 -12.66
CA PHE A 32 -7.21 -14.68 -12.75
C PHE A 32 -8.36 -15.63 -13.10
N LYS A 33 -9.57 -15.32 -12.64
CA LYS A 33 -10.75 -16.17 -12.92
C LYS A 33 -11.19 -16.11 -14.38
N TYR A 34 -11.10 -14.96 -15.04
CA TYR A 34 -11.74 -14.74 -16.33
C TYR A 34 -10.75 -14.54 -17.49
N GLU A 35 -9.50 -14.16 -17.22
CA GLU A 35 -8.47 -13.91 -18.25
C GLU A 35 -7.47 -15.05 -18.37
N ILE A 36 -7.25 -15.82 -17.29
CA ILE A 36 -6.23 -16.87 -17.31
C ILE A 36 -6.91 -18.23 -17.40
N ALA A 37 -6.69 -18.93 -18.53
CA ALA A 37 -7.22 -20.26 -18.72
C ALA A 37 -6.69 -21.24 -17.66
N ALA A 38 -7.60 -22.05 -17.10
CA ALA A 38 -7.22 -23.15 -16.22
C ALA A 38 -6.29 -24.16 -16.94
N ASP A 39 -6.41 -24.28 -18.26
CA ASP A 39 -5.60 -25.13 -19.13
C ASP A 39 -4.10 -24.84 -19.07
N PHE A 40 -3.70 -23.62 -18.68
CA PHE A 40 -2.29 -23.26 -18.50
C PHE A 40 -1.60 -24.07 -17.39
N LEU A 41 -2.37 -24.63 -16.46
CA LEU A 41 -1.88 -25.43 -15.32
C LEU A 41 -2.30 -26.91 -15.38
N GLY A 42 -3.03 -27.32 -16.42
CA GLY A 42 -3.59 -28.67 -16.58
C GLY A 42 -4.95 -28.84 -15.87
N GLU A 43 -5.88 -29.55 -16.52
CA GLU A 43 -7.27 -29.74 -16.05
C GLU A 43 -7.40 -30.34 -14.63
N ASN A 44 -6.36 -31.02 -14.11
CA ASN A 44 -6.34 -31.68 -12.81
C ASN A 44 -5.47 -30.98 -11.77
N SER A 45 -4.99 -29.77 -12.03
CA SER A 45 -4.20 -29.07 -11.02
C SER A 45 -5.12 -28.48 -9.95
N LEU A 46 -4.81 -28.77 -8.68
CA LEU A 46 -5.36 -28.08 -7.49
C LEU A 46 -5.19 -26.55 -7.56
N ILE A 47 -4.51 -26.07 -8.59
CA ILE A 47 -4.18 -24.69 -8.87
C ILE A 47 -5.14 -24.18 -9.96
N GLY A 48 -6.44 -24.11 -9.65
CA GLY A 48 -7.40 -23.39 -10.49
C GLY A 48 -7.23 -21.85 -10.36
N ALA A 49 -8.15 -21.12 -10.97
CA ALA A 49 -8.10 -19.63 -10.93
C ALA A 49 -7.95 -19.03 -9.52
N LEU A 50 -8.52 -19.67 -8.50
CA LEU A 50 -8.32 -19.30 -7.08
C LEU A 50 -6.91 -19.63 -6.61
N GLY A 51 -6.30 -20.69 -7.11
CA GLY A 51 -4.91 -21.05 -6.83
C GLY A 51 -3.93 -20.03 -7.37
N LEU A 52 -4.13 -19.54 -8.60
CA LEU A 52 -3.28 -18.50 -9.21
C LEU A 52 -3.37 -17.18 -8.47
N SER A 53 -4.55 -16.75 -8.05
CA SER A 53 -4.68 -15.55 -7.23
C SER A 53 -3.98 -15.72 -5.87
N THR A 54 -4.04 -16.90 -5.27
CA THR A 54 -3.32 -17.21 -4.02
C THR A 54 -1.80 -17.16 -4.25
N ILE A 55 -1.29 -17.75 -5.32
CA ILE A 55 0.12 -17.66 -5.69
C ILE A 55 0.55 -16.21 -5.89
N TYR A 56 -0.27 -15.40 -6.57
CA TYR A 56 -0.02 -13.98 -6.72
C TYR A 56 0.12 -13.27 -5.36
N TYR A 57 -0.79 -13.50 -4.43
CA TYR A 57 -0.73 -12.89 -3.09
C TYR A 57 0.48 -13.39 -2.29
N ILE A 58 0.86 -14.65 -2.41
CA ILE A 58 2.08 -15.19 -1.80
C ILE A 58 3.32 -14.54 -2.42
N MET A 59 3.40 -14.48 -3.75
CA MET A 59 4.53 -13.87 -4.47
C MET A 59 4.69 -12.38 -4.19
N THR A 60 3.61 -11.67 -3.88
CA THR A 60 3.67 -10.24 -3.53
C THR A 60 3.82 -10.00 -2.04
N GLY A 61 3.24 -10.83 -1.19
CA GLY A 61 3.25 -10.69 0.26
C GLY A 61 4.55 -11.15 0.92
N LEU A 62 5.08 -12.31 0.49
CA LEU A 62 6.31 -12.86 1.08
C LEU A 62 7.53 -11.93 0.92
N PRO A 63 7.80 -11.37 -0.27
CA PRO A 63 8.85 -10.36 -0.41
C PRO A 63 8.60 -9.11 0.44
N GLY A 64 7.33 -8.71 0.64
CA GLY A 64 6.97 -7.62 1.54
C GLY A 64 7.41 -7.87 2.98
N PHE A 65 7.29 -9.09 3.47
CA PHE A 65 7.80 -9.45 4.79
C PHE A 65 9.33 -9.25 4.90
N LEU A 66 10.10 -9.66 3.88
CA LEU A 66 11.54 -9.39 3.82
C LEU A 66 11.84 -7.88 3.83
N GLY A 67 11.00 -7.10 3.17
CA GLY A 67 11.07 -5.64 3.17
C GLY A 67 10.88 -5.04 4.56
N MET A 68 9.95 -5.56 5.36
CA MET A 68 9.76 -5.12 6.75
C MET A 68 11.03 -5.29 7.57
N LEU A 69 11.73 -6.42 7.42
CA LEU A 69 13.01 -6.69 8.11
C LEU A 69 14.13 -5.74 7.65
N ALA A 70 14.06 -5.25 6.42
CA ALA A 70 15.04 -4.34 5.85
C ALA A 70 14.74 -2.84 6.12
N ALA A 71 13.61 -2.51 6.73
CA ALA A 71 13.11 -1.14 6.88
C ALA A 71 14.12 -0.19 7.55
N ASP A 72 14.80 -0.63 8.61
CA ASP A 72 15.79 0.19 9.31
C ASP A 72 17.06 0.48 8.48
N LYS A 73 17.48 -0.48 7.66
CA LYS A 73 18.61 -0.28 6.74
C LYS A 73 18.25 0.73 5.65
N ILE A 74 17.05 0.60 5.08
CA ILE A 74 16.56 1.50 4.04
C ILE A 74 16.37 2.91 4.58
N LYS A 75 15.82 3.07 5.81
CA LYS A 75 15.73 4.35 6.50
C LYS A 75 17.09 5.05 6.62
N LYS A 76 18.13 4.31 7.05
CA LYS A 76 19.48 4.87 7.18
C LYS A 76 20.01 5.35 5.84
N TRP A 77 19.76 4.59 4.78
CA TRP A 77 20.20 4.90 3.41
C TRP A 77 19.50 6.14 2.84
N CYS A 78 18.19 6.27 3.11
CA CYS A 78 17.37 7.39 2.64
C CYS A 78 17.39 8.62 3.56
N HIS A 79 18.19 8.62 4.64
CA HIS A 79 18.30 9.73 5.60
C HIS A 79 16.96 10.14 6.24
N GLY A 80 16.05 9.19 6.48
CA GLY A 80 14.79 9.41 7.19
C GLY A 80 13.61 8.60 6.65
N TYR A 81 12.56 8.50 7.44
CA TYR A 81 11.38 7.70 7.09
C TYR A 81 10.58 8.29 5.92
N VAL A 82 10.44 9.62 5.84
CA VAL A 82 9.66 10.26 4.77
C VAL A 82 10.33 10.03 3.42
N ASN A 83 11.63 10.25 3.33
CA ASN A 83 12.41 10.01 2.09
C ASN A 83 12.40 8.52 1.73
N ALA A 84 12.55 7.64 2.73
CA ALA A 84 12.47 6.20 2.53
C ALA A 84 11.10 5.82 1.92
N LEU A 85 10.02 6.37 2.44
CA LEU A 85 8.66 6.11 1.96
C LEU A 85 8.48 6.55 0.50
N ILE A 86 9.00 7.72 0.12
CA ILE A 86 8.96 8.23 -1.26
C ILE A 86 9.72 7.27 -2.21
N VAL A 87 10.95 6.88 -1.84
CA VAL A 87 11.76 5.96 -2.63
C VAL A 87 11.07 4.60 -2.79
N MET A 88 10.51 4.06 -1.71
CA MET A 88 9.79 2.79 -1.73
C MET A 88 8.57 2.81 -2.65
N GLN A 89 7.79 3.90 -2.62
CA GLN A 89 6.65 4.07 -3.52
C GLN A 89 7.09 4.24 -4.98
N ALA A 90 8.19 4.96 -5.23
CA ALA A 90 8.75 5.07 -6.56
C ALA A 90 9.21 3.71 -7.12
N CYS A 91 9.86 2.87 -6.31
CA CYS A 91 10.22 1.50 -6.71
C CYS A 91 8.98 0.66 -7.04
N ASN A 92 7.90 0.77 -6.25
CA ASN A 92 6.65 0.08 -6.55
C ASN A 92 6.03 0.55 -7.86
N ILE A 93 6.04 1.85 -8.15
CA ILE A 93 5.57 2.41 -9.43
C ILE A 93 6.35 1.81 -10.59
N LEU A 94 7.69 1.80 -10.51
CA LEU A 94 8.55 1.25 -11.55
C LEU A 94 8.29 -0.25 -11.77
N ALA A 95 8.16 -1.04 -10.70
CA ALA A 95 7.85 -2.46 -10.80
C ALA A 95 6.50 -2.71 -11.50
N ARG A 96 5.47 -1.92 -11.19
CA ARG A 96 4.16 -2.06 -11.82
C ARG A 96 4.16 -1.62 -13.28
N ILE A 97 4.84 -0.53 -13.61
CA ILE A 97 5.00 -0.10 -15.01
C ILE A 97 5.74 -1.17 -15.81
N ALA A 98 6.82 -1.73 -15.27
CA ALA A 98 7.55 -2.81 -15.91
C ALA A 98 6.66 -4.04 -16.12
N ALA A 99 5.89 -4.46 -15.10
CA ALA A 99 4.96 -5.58 -15.20
C ALA A 99 3.85 -5.33 -16.25
N TYR A 100 3.38 -4.10 -16.37
CA TYR A 100 2.39 -3.73 -17.37
C TYR A 100 2.92 -3.98 -18.81
N PHE A 101 4.15 -3.56 -19.09
CA PHE A 101 4.77 -3.75 -20.41
C PHE A 101 5.20 -5.20 -20.68
N ILE A 102 5.53 -5.99 -19.64
CA ILE A 102 5.79 -7.44 -19.79
C ILE A 102 4.51 -8.14 -20.25
N GLY A 103 3.34 -7.70 -19.78
CA GLY A 103 2.06 -8.32 -20.09
C GLY A 103 1.81 -9.62 -19.30
N PHE A 104 0.74 -10.33 -19.67
CA PHE A 104 0.30 -11.54 -18.97
C PHE A 104 0.16 -12.77 -19.88
N GLU A 105 0.51 -12.67 -21.16
CA GLU A 105 0.35 -13.78 -22.09
C GLU A 105 1.40 -14.88 -21.84
N GLY A 106 0.95 -16.11 -21.69
CA GLY A 106 1.79 -17.28 -21.53
C GLY A 106 2.80 -17.16 -20.37
N LYS A 107 4.09 -17.31 -20.68
CA LYS A 107 5.17 -17.23 -19.68
C LYS A 107 5.40 -15.84 -19.10
N ASN A 108 4.96 -14.80 -19.81
CA ASN A 108 5.12 -13.40 -19.36
C ASN A 108 4.38 -13.15 -18.06
N LEU A 109 3.26 -13.84 -17.80
CA LEU A 109 2.55 -13.76 -16.53
C LEU A 109 3.47 -13.99 -15.33
N TRP A 110 4.29 -15.04 -15.38
CA TRP A 110 5.21 -15.37 -14.28
C TRP A 110 6.30 -14.32 -14.07
N PHE A 111 6.82 -13.76 -15.17
CA PHE A 111 7.77 -12.65 -15.10
C PHE A 111 7.12 -11.40 -14.54
N ALA A 112 5.91 -11.05 -14.97
CA ALA A 112 5.17 -9.91 -14.43
C ALA A 112 4.89 -10.10 -12.93
N MET A 113 4.44 -11.28 -12.51
CA MET A 113 4.22 -11.61 -11.09
C MET A 113 5.51 -11.51 -10.27
N ALA A 114 6.64 -11.99 -10.80
CA ALA A 114 7.94 -11.89 -10.13
C ALA A 114 8.37 -10.43 -9.97
N VAL A 115 8.21 -9.60 -11.00
CA VAL A 115 8.54 -8.16 -10.95
C VAL A 115 7.65 -7.41 -9.94
N ILE A 116 6.35 -7.70 -9.91
CA ILE A 116 5.43 -7.13 -8.91
C ILE A 116 5.83 -7.62 -7.51
N GLY A 117 6.20 -8.90 -7.38
CA GLY A 117 6.68 -9.48 -6.12
C GLY A 117 7.93 -8.77 -5.60
N LEU A 118 8.91 -8.50 -6.45
CA LEU A 118 10.08 -7.70 -6.10
C LEU A 118 9.70 -6.28 -5.65
N GLY A 119 8.68 -5.68 -6.29
CA GLY A 119 8.07 -4.42 -5.85
C GLY A 119 7.36 -4.51 -4.49
N GLY A 120 7.04 -5.72 -4.02
CA GLY A 120 6.51 -5.98 -2.67
C GLY A 120 7.52 -5.69 -1.56
N ILE A 121 8.83 -5.87 -1.81
CA ILE A 121 9.88 -5.58 -0.83
C ILE A 121 9.84 -4.12 -0.36
N PRO A 122 9.89 -3.12 -1.25
CA PRO A 122 9.72 -1.72 -0.86
C PRO A 122 8.40 -1.47 -0.11
N LEU A 123 7.29 -2.08 -0.53
CA LEU A 123 5.99 -1.87 0.13
C LEU A 123 5.96 -2.38 1.57
N GLY A 124 6.59 -3.53 1.84
CA GLY A 124 6.72 -4.03 3.21
C GLY A 124 7.51 -3.08 4.10
N ALA A 125 8.63 -2.58 3.62
CA ALA A 125 9.41 -1.57 4.35
C ALA A 125 8.64 -0.24 4.52
N ALA A 126 7.82 0.15 3.54
CA ALA A 126 6.96 1.33 3.60
C ALA A 126 5.93 1.23 4.74
N ALA A 127 5.38 0.05 5.03
CA ALA A 127 4.44 -0.14 6.13
C ALA A 127 5.07 0.19 7.49
N ILE A 128 6.32 -0.23 7.72
CA ILE A 128 7.07 0.11 8.94
C ILE A 128 7.39 1.60 8.99
N ALA A 129 7.87 2.18 7.88
CA ALA A 129 8.18 3.61 7.80
C ALA A 129 6.95 4.48 8.07
N GLN A 130 5.79 4.10 7.55
CA GLN A 130 4.52 4.79 7.78
C GLN A 130 4.12 4.77 9.26
N THR A 131 4.19 3.60 9.92
CA THR A 131 3.90 3.47 11.36
C THR A 131 4.84 4.35 12.18
N ALA A 132 6.14 4.38 11.85
CA ALA A 132 7.11 5.24 12.52
C ALA A 132 6.77 6.73 12.37
N ILE A 133 6.29 7.17 11.19
CA ILE A 133 5.86 8.56 10.97
C ILE A 133 4.62 8.90 11.81
N PHE A 134 3.69 7.97 12.01
CA PHE A 134 2.57 8.19 12.92
C PHE A 134 3.06 8.38 14.37
N CYS A 135 3.99 7.55 14.85
CA CYS A 135 4.59 7.71 16.17
C CYS A 135 5.34 9.04 16.30
N ASP A 136 6.16 9.40 15.29
CA ASP A 136 6.85 10.69 15.26
C ASP A 136 5.88 11.88 15.31
N SER A 137 4.68 11.74 14.70
CA SER A 137 3.66 12.78 14.73
C SER A 137 3.04 12.98 16.12
N ILE A 138 2.95 11.92 16.93
CA ILE A 138 2.49 11.97 18.32
C ILE A 138 3.53 12.67 19.18
N ASP A 139 4.81 12.26 19.06
CA ASP A 139 5.91 12.87 19.81
C ASP A 139 6.09 14.35 19.45
N TYR A 140 5.96 14.72 18.18
CA TYR A 140 5.99 16.11 17.74
C TYR A 140 4.88 16.96 18.37
N MET A 141 3.66 16.41 18.49
CA MET A 141 2.55 17.11 19.15
C MET A 141 2.74 17.22 20.65
N GLU A 142 3.24 16.19 21.32
CA GLU A 142 3.58 16.22 22.74
C GLU A 142 4.65 17.30 23.01
N TRP A 143 5.69 17.33 22.19
CA TRP A 143 6.74 18.35 22.28
C TRP A 143 6.19 19.78 22.16
N LYS A 144 5.30 19.99 21.17
CA LYS A 144 4.76 21.33 20.86
C LYS A 144 3.67 21.80 21.84
N THR A 145 2.85 20.91 22.37
CA THR A 145 1.64 21.25 23.14
C THR A 145 1.70 20.80 24.60
N GLY A 146 2.68 20.00 24.98
CA GLY A 146 2.76 19.37 26.31
C GLY A 146 1.69 18.28 26.54
N LYS A 147 0.87 17.97 25.54
CA LYS A 147 -0.21 16.98 25.65
C LYS A 147 0.03 15.81 24.71
N ARG A 148 0.06 14.60 25.28
CA ARG A 148 0.17 13.36 24.50
C ARG A 148 -1.18 13.00 23.88
N THR A 149 -1.24 12.96 22.56
CA THR A 149 -2.49 12.74 21.80
C THR A 149 -2.55 11.35 21.17
N GLU A 150 -1.93 10.35 21.79
CA GLU A 150 -1.76 9.00 21.26
C GLU A 150 -3.09 8.33 20.89
N GLY A 151 -4.03 8.24 21.85
CA GLY A 151 -5.32 7.60 21.64
C GLY A 151 -6.12 8.22 20.49
N ILE A 152 -6.14 9.55 20.39
CA ILE A 152 -6.86 10.27 19.34
C ILE A 152 -6.19 10.04 17.98
N THR A 153 -4.86 10.00 17.92
CA THR A 153 -4.10 9.79 16.68
C THR A 153 -4.33 8.38 16.13
N PHE A 154 -4.26 7.34 16.97
CA PHE A 154 -4.53 5.97 16.53
C PHE A 154 -6.00 5.73 16.19
N SER A 155 -6.95 6.34 16.91
CA SER A 155 -8.37 6.29 16.55
C SER A 155 -8.63 6.92 15.18
N MET A 156 -7.99 8.05 14.90
CA MET A 156 -8.05 8.70 13.59
C MET A 156 -7.46 7.79 12.51
N GLN A 157 -6.27 7.23 12.71
CA GLN A 157 -5.63 6.31 11.77
C GLN A 157 -6.55 5.13 11.45
N THR A 158 -7.11 4.48 12.46
CA THR A 158 -8.01 3.33 12.30
C THR A 158 -9.27 3.71 11.52
N SER A 159 -9.87 4.87 11.83
CA SER A 159 -11.06 5.36 11.12
C SER A 159 -10.76 5.62 9.65
N PHE A 160 -9.66 6.31 9.34
CA PHE A 160 -9.27 6.56 7.95
C PHE A 160 -8.87 5.30 7.20
N THR A 161 -8.28 4.31 7.84
CA THR A 161 -8.00 3.00 7.22
C THR A 161 -9.31 2.31 6.80
N LYS A 162 -10.34 2.34 7.65
CA LYS A 162 -11.66 1.78 7.30
C LYS A 162 -12.34 2.54 6.18
N ILE A 163 -12.27 3.88 6.19
CA ILE A 163 -12.79 4.74 5.11
C ILE A 163 -12.06 4.41 3.79
N SER A 164 -10.72 4.32 3.83
CA SER A 164 -9.90 3.96 2.67
C SER A 164 -10.28 2.59 2.11
N SER A 165 -10.49 1.58 2.96
CA SER A 165 -10.93 0.24 2.53
C SER A 165 -12.31 0.30 1.85
N GLY A 166 -13.24 1.10 2.39
CA GLY A 166 -14.56 1.32 1.78
C GLY A 166 -14.46 1.98 0.41
N ILE A 167 -13.63 3.03 0.27
CA ILE A 167 -13.37 3.71 -1.01
C ILE A 167 -12.79 2.73 -2.01
N THR A 168 -11.77 1.97 -1.63
CA THR A 168 -11.10 0.98 -2.50
C THR A 168 -12.09 -0.08 -2.99
N ALA A 169 -12.92 -0.64 -2.10
CA ALA A 169 -13.94 -1.62 -2.45
C ALA A 169 -15.03 -1.03 -3.36
N GLY A 170 -15.49 0.18 -3.06
CA GLY A 170 -16.47 0.89 -3.87
C GLY A 170 -15.97 1.17 -5.29
N LEU A 171 -14.71 1.63 -5.42
CA LEU A 171 -14.09 1.88 -6.73
C LEU A 171 -13.88 0.59 -7.53
N ALA A 172 -13.49 -0.52 -6.87
CA ALA A 172 -13.39 -1.81 -7.54
C ALA A 172 -14.73 -2.30 -8.06
N THR A 173 -15.80 -2.18 -7.27
CA THR A 173 -17.17 -2.52 -7.67
C THR A 173 -17.65 -1.63 -8.83
N LEU A 174 -17.39 -0.32 -8.76
CA LEU A 174 -17.71 0.61 -9.84
C LEU A 174 -16.97 0.25 -11.13
N ALA A 175 -15.68 -0.09 -11.04
CA ALA A 175 -14.89 -0.52 -12.18
C ALA A 175 -15.48 -1.79 -12.82
N LEU A 176 -15.85 -2.81 -12.04
CA LEU A 176 -16.51 -4.02 -12.54
C LEU A 176 -17.85 -3.70 -13.22
N HIS A 177 -18.63 -2.78 -12.65
CA HIS A 177 -19.89 -2.32 -13.27
C HIS A 177 -19.64 -1.65 -14.63
N LEU A 178 -18.68 -0.75 -14.72
CA LEU A 178 -18.32 -0.05 -15.97
C LEU A 178 -17.74 -1.00 -17.03
N LEU A 179 -17.09 -2.08 -16.59
CA LEU A 179 -16.60 -3.13 -17.48
C LEU A 179 -17.71 -4.13 -17.90
N HIS A 180 -18.96 -3.89 -17.50
CA HIS A 180 -20.10 -4.79 -17.76
C HIS A 180 -19.85 -6.22 -17.27
N TYR A 181 -19.18 -6.36 -16.12
CA TYR A 181 -18.91 -7.65 -15.50
C TYR A 181 -20.21 -8.40 -15.22
N LYS A 182 -20.27 -9.69 -15.60
CA LYS A 182 -21.38 -10.59 -15.31
C LYS A 182 -20.88 -11.77 -14.47
N PRO A 183 -21.43 -11.97 -13.27
CA PRO A 183 -21.12 -13.16 -12.48
C PRO A 183 -21.62 -14.41 -13.22
N ILE A 184 -20.73 -15.37 -13.45
CA ILE A 184 -21.05 -16.65 -14.08
C ILE A 184 -20.69 -17.74 -13.08
N GLU A 185 -21.63 -18.65 -12.85
CA GLU A 185 -21.48 -19.80 -11.95
C GLU A 185 -21.66 -21.09 -12.75
N GLY A 186 -20.91 -22.13 -12.35
CA GLY A 186 -21.07 -23.48 -12.91
C GLY A 186 -20.58 -23.66 -14.35
N ALA A 187 -19.81 -22.72 -14.90
CA ALA A 187 -19.21 -22.87 -16.22
C ALA A 187 -18.03 -23.84 -16.19
N SER A 188 -17.84 -24.63 -17.25
CA SER A 188 -16.67 -25.49 -17.44
C SER A 188 -15.39 -24.68 -17.69
N THR A 189 -15.54 -23.51 -18.32
CA THR A 189 -14.47 -22.51 -18.47
C THR A 189 -15.04 -21.11 -18.29
N TYR A 190 -14.24 -20.21 -17.74
CA TYR A 190 -14.60 -18.80 -17.54
C TYR A 190 -13.93 -17.89 -18.56
N LEU A 191 -12.96 -18.39 -19.32
CA LEU A 191 -12.22 -17.63 -20.32
C LEU A 191 -13.15 -17.16 -21.45
N GLY A 192 -13.03 -15.89 -21.87
CA GLY A 192 -13.80 -15.31 -22.95
C GLY A 192 -15.30 -15.17 -22.68
N THR A 193 -15.74 -15.33 -21.43
CA THR A 193 -17.17 -15.24 -21.06
C THR A 193 -17.58 -13.82 -20.69
N GLN A 194 -16.62 -12.91 -20.52
CA GLN A 194 -16.86 -11.53 -20.13
C GLN A 194 -17.02 -10.62 -21.36
N SER A 195 -17.25 -9.34 -21.12
CA SER A 195 -17.37 -8.34 -22.17
C SER A 195 -15.98 -7.99 -22.76
N ALA A 196 -15.92 -7.60 -24.02
CA ALA A 196 -14.69 -7.11 -24.65
C ALA A 196 -14.08 -5.90 -23.92
N ALA A 197 -14.91 -5.12 -23.19
CA ALA A 197 -14.42 -4.05 -22.32
C ALA A 197 -13.69 -4.60 -21.10
N PHE A 198 -14.20 -5.68 -20.51
CA PHE A 198 -13.56 -6.35 -19.38
C PHE A 198 -12.19 -6.90 -19.81
N ASP A 199 -12.12 -7.71 -20.86
CA ASP A 199 -10.90 -8.35 -21.36
C ASP A 199 -9.82 -7.32 -21.69
N ARG A 200 -10.22 -6.17 -22.25
CA ARG A 200 -9.27 -5.10 -22.60
C ARG A 200 -8.71 -4.33 -21.40
N TRP A 201 -9.54 -4.06 -20.37
CA TRP A 201 -9.20 -3.11 -19.32
C TRP A 201 -8.85 -3.74 -17.98
N ILE A 202 -9.16 -5.02 -17.75
CA ILE A 202 -8.93 -5.64 -16.43
C ILE A 202 -7.43 -5.65 -16.06
N TRP A 203 -6.53 -6.02 -16.98
CA TRP A 203 -5.09 -6.00 -16.75
C TRP A 203 -4.54 -4.61 -16.47
N PRO A 204 -4.81 -3.58 -17.30
CA PRO A 204 -4.45 -2.20 -16.99
C PRO A 204 -4.94 -1.75 -15.61
N LEU A 205 -6.18 -2.06 -15.24
CA LEU A 205 -6.74 -1.66 -13.95
C LEU A 205 -6.05 -2.35 -12.77
N VAL A 206 -5.78 -3.65 -12.87
CA VAL A 206 -5.07 -4.41 -11.83
C VAL A 206 -3.66 -3.86 -11.60
N ILE A 207 -2.96 -3.48 -12.65
CA ILE A 207 -1.55 -3.10 -12.56
C ILE A 207 -1.35 -1.59 -12.38
N LEU A 208 -2.05 -0.76 -13.16
CA LEU A 208 -1.78 0.68 -13.19
C LEU A 208 -2.48 1.47 -12.09
N THR A 209 -3.67 1.04 -11.61
CA THR A 209 -4.35 1.80 -10.56
C THR A 209 -3.56 1.86 -9.26
N PRO A 210 -2.88 0.77 -8.78
CA PRO A 210 -1.98 0.89 -7.64
C PRO A 210 -0.71 1.71 -7.93
N ALA A 211 -0.25 1.77 -9.18
CA ALA A 211 0.88 2.64 -9.55
C ALA A 211 0.49 4.12 -9.48
N ILE A 212 -0.68 4.46 -10.03
CA ILE A 212 -1.24 5.82 -9.95
C ILE A 212 -1.50 6.22 -8.49
N ALA A 213 -2.05 5.32 -7.70
CA ALA A 213 -2.28 5.56 -6.27
C ALA A 213 -0.97 5.79 -5.51
N SER A 214 0.09 5.03 -5.81
CA SER A 214 1.43 5.26 -5.24
C SER A 214 2.00 6.63 -5.64
N LEU A 215 1.77 7.07 -6.87
CA LEU A 215 2.17 8.41 -7.31
C LEU A 215 1.42 9.49 -6.54
N LEU A 216 0.10 9.36 -6.40
CA LEU A 216 -0.73 10.29 -5.63
C LEU A 216 -0.38 10.28 -4.14
N TYR A 217 0.00 9.11 -3.59
CA TYR A 217 0.47 8.96 -2.22
C TYR A 217 1.74 9.77 -1.95
N ILE A 218 2.66 9.86 -2.91
CA ILE A 218 3.91 10.61 -2.77
C ILE A 218 3.63 12.12 -2.64
N VAL A 219 2.62 12.66 -3.31
CA VAL A 219 2.38 14.12 -3.38
C VAL A 219 2.29 14.78 -2.00
N PRO A 220 1.44 14.31 -1.05
CA PRO A 220 1.41 14.92 0.28
C PRO A 220 2.71 14.75 1.07
N LEU A 221 3.45 13.66 0.85
CA LEU A 221 4.71 13.39 1.56
C LEU A 221 5.78 14.44 1.23
N LEU A 222 5.79 14.97 0.01
CA LEU A 222 6.74 16.03 -0.40
C LEU A 222 6.57 17.32 0.41
N PHE A 223 5.40 17.53 1.03
CA PHE A 223 5.12 18.69 1.88
C PHE A 223 5.45 18.46 3.35
N ILE A 224 5.88 17.26 3.74
CA ILE A 224 6.30 16.95 5.11
C ILE A 224 7.72 17.46 5.32
N ARG A 225 7.84 18.54 6.07
CA ARG A 225 9.15 19.13 6.46
C ARG A 225 9.52 18.68 7.87
N TYR A 226 9.82 17.39 8.05
CA TYR A 226 10.28 16.84 9.31
C TYR A 226 11.64 16.17 9.12
N THR A 227 12.68 16.91 9.45
CA THR A 227 14.06 16.46 9.21
C THR A 227 14.55 15.49 10.28
N PRO A 228 15.52 14.61 9.99
CA PRO A 228 16.13 13.74 11.01
C PRO A 228 16.72 14.51 12.20
N ALA A 229 17.24 15.71 11.96
CA ALA A 229 17.76 16.59 13.01
C ALA A 229 16.64 17.07 13.95
N GLN A 230 15.51 17.52 13.41
CA GLN A 230 14.35 17.91 14.22
C GLN A 230 13.79 16.72 15.01
N ARG A 231 13.78 15.53 14.42
CA ARG A 231 13.38 14.31 15.11
C ARG A 231 14.25 14.03 16.32
N ALA A 232 15.57 14.07 16.14
CA ALA A 232 16.53 13.86 17.23
C ALA A 232 16.37 14.89 18.35
N GLN A 233 16.17 16.16 17.98
CA GLN A 233 15.90 17.24 18.95
C GLN A 233 14.63 16.98 19.76
N VAL A 234 13.52 16.67 19.09
CA VAL A 234 12.22 16.38 19.74
C VAL A 234 12.36 15.20 20.72
N GLU A 235 13.02 14.13 20.28
CA GLU A 235 13.23 12.95 21.12
C GLU A 235 14.07 13.27 22.37
N GLN A 236 15.13 14.06 22.20
CA GLN A 236 16.04 14.45 23.29
C GLN A 236 15.34 15.36 24.30
N GLU A 237 14.61 16.36 23.84
CA GLU A 237 13.88 17.29 24.72
C GLU A 237 12.72 16.59 25.45
N LEU A 238 12.00 15.66 24.79
CA LEU A 238 10.95 14.88 25.45
C LEU A 238 11.51 13.94 26.52
N LYS A 239 12.65 13.29 26.27
CA LYS A 239 13.33 12.46 27.28
C LYS A 239 13.72 13.29 28.50
N ALA A 240 14.27 14.48 28.30
CA ALA A 240 14.63 15.39 29.39
C ALA A 240 13.42 15.85 30.21
N ARG A 241 12.29 16.20 29.56
CA ARG A 241 11.05 16.59 30.24
C ARG A 241 10.45 15.44 31.06
N ARG A 242 10.41 14.22 30.50
CA ARG A 242 9.88 13.03 31.20
C ARG A 242 10.73 12.68 32.43
N ALA A 243 12.06 12.72 32.31
CA ALA A 243 12.97 12.49 33.43
C ALA A 243 12.80 13.53 34.55
N ALA A 244 12.60 14.80 34.21
CA ALA A 244 12.35 15.87 35.20
C ALA A 244 11.00 15.67 35.92
N THR A 245 9.96 15.17 35.25
CA THR A 245 8.67 14.91 35.87
C THR A 245 8.72 13.69 36.80
N ASP A 246 9.44 12.64 36.44
CA ASP A 246 9.61 11.44 37.25
C ASP A 246 10.38 11.77 38.55
N SER A 247 11.38 12.66 38.47
CA SER A 247 12.14 13.10 39.66
C SER A 247 11.35 14.01 40.60
N GLN A 248 10.23 14.58 40.18
CA GLN A 248 9.33 15.38 41.01
C GLN A 248 8.23 14.55 41.71
N ASN A 249 7.98 13.34 41.22
CA ASN A 249 6.96 12.42 41.77
C ASN A 249 7.53 11.34 42.67
N THR A 250 8.85 11.30 42.88
CA THR A 250 9.60 10.49 43.86
C THR A 250 10.00 11.32 45.05
#